data_8394d144dbc97ca29e3cbaac5652cf4f
#
_entry.id   8394d144dbc97ca29e3cbaac5652cf4f
#
_cell.length_a   1.000
_cell.length_b   1.000
_cell.length_c   1.000
_cell.angle_alpha   90.00
_cell.angle_beta   90.00
_cell.angle_gamma   90.00
#
_symmetry.space_group_name_H-M   'P 1'
#
loop_
_entity.id
_entity.type
_entity.pdbx_description
1 polymer ?
#
loop_
_entity_poly.entity_id
_entity_poly.type
_entity_poly.pdbx_seq_one_letter_code
_entity_poly.pdbx_strand_id
1 'polypeptide(L)'
;MAMEGNGPQSGDPTPMYVILASADPVALDSVFCRLVNLNPELVATNVYGKEYGIGTCKMEEIELITEEGVLSMEEAFSRWGNPDFNVERDPGFHGQLKSIGFLQPLLDRKPYIKKANCVGCGICVQACPLDEKAIYMKKGKPAYRYRKCIKCYCCQEMCPEKAIDVKTTRLARIADRNWKL
;
A
#
# COMPACT_ATOMS: atom_id res chain seq x y z
N MET A 1 -5.51 -6.45 -15.56
CA MET A 1 -4.23 -5.77 -15.32
C MET A 1 -4.21 -5.37 -13.86
N ALA A 2 -3.13 -5.63 -13.14
CA ALA A 2 -2.91 -5.19 -11.77
C ALA A 2 -1.79 -4.15 -11.74
N MET A 3 -1.51 -3.61 -10.57
CA MET A 3 -0.43 -2.67 -10.35
C MET A 3 0.42 -3.16 -9.20
N GLU A 4 1.70 -3.29 -9.41
CA GLU A 4 2.66 -3.70 -8.39
C GLU A 4 3.57 -2.56 -7.93
N GLY A 5 4.34 -2.79 -6.88
CA GLY A 5 5.23 -1.79 -6.31
C GLY A 5 4.49 -0.68 -5.58
N ASN A 6 4.98 0.54 -5.69
CA ASN A 6 4.49 1.68 -4.91
C ASN A 6 3.44 2.50 -5.68
N GLY A 7 2.27 1.86 -5.98
CA GLY A 7 1.15 2.53 -6.65
C GLY A 7 0.51 3.66 -5.82
N PRO A 8 -0.49 4.36 -6.39
CA PRO A 8 -0.97 4.23 -7.74
C PRO A 8 -0.13 4.95 -8.80
N GLN A 9 0.51 6.10 -8.49
CA GLN A 9 1.27 6.88 -9.50
C GLN A 9 2.69 6.36 -9.76
N SER A 10 3.28 5.68 -8.80
CA SER A 10 4.64 5.15 -8.89
C SER A 10 4.67 3.61 -8.96
N GLY A 11 3.51 2.98 -9.17
CA GLY A 11 3.42 1.55 -9.40
C GLY A 11 3.62 1.19 -10.86
N ASP A 12 3.97 -0.06 -11.09
CA ASP A 12 4.18 -0.61 -12.42
C ASP A 12 2.98 -1.49 -12.82
N PRO A 13 2.38 -1.27 -14.00
CA PRO A 13 1.27 -2.09 -14.46
C PRO A 13 1.75 -3.50 -14.83
N THR A 14 1.13 -4.51 -14.23
CA THR A 14 1.48 -5.92 -14.44
C THR A 14 0.28 -6.70 -14.94
N PRO A 15 0.37 -7.42 -16.08
CA PRO A 15 -0.72 -8.22 -16.62
C PRO A 15 -0.97 -9.44 -15.73
N MET A 16 -2.22 -9.62 -15.28
CA MET A 16 -2.65 -10.81 -14.51
C MET A 16 -3.63 -11.69 -15.31
N TYR A 17 -4.16 -11.20 -16.42
CA TYR A 17 -5.08 -11.93 -17.32
C TYR A 17 -6.29 -12.55 -16.62
N VAL A 18 -6.72 -11.98 -15.51
CA VAL A 18 -7.87 -12.42 -14.72
C VAL A 18 -8.76 -11.24 -14.38
N ILE A 19 -10.05 -11.51 -14.32
CA ILE A 19 -11.08 -10.62 -13.76
C ILE A 19 -11.73 -11.39 -12.61
N LEU A 20 -11.76 -10.78 -11.44
CA LEU A 20 -12.40 -11.31 -10.25
C LEU A 20 -13.66 -10.51 -9.95
N ALA A 21 -14.73 -11.17 -9.57
CA ALA A 21 -15.97 -10.55 -9.11
C ALA A 21 -16.52 -11.33 -7.91
N SER A 22 -17.00 -10.63 -6.91
CA SER A 22 -17.61 -11.22 -5.72
C SER A 22 -18.55 -10.21 -5.06
N ALA A 23 -19.58 -10.69 -4.38
CA ALA A 23 -20.39 -9.90 -3.45
C ALA A 23 -19.69 -9.69 -2.10
N ASP A 24 -18.72 -10.54 -1.79
CA ASP A 24 -17.85 -10.44 -0.61
C ASP A 24 -16.51 -9.78 -1.00
N PRO A 25 -16.28 -8.49 -0.61
CA PRO A 25 -15.05 -7.79 -0.97
C PRO A 25 -13.82 -8.37 -0.27
N VAL A 26 -13.95 -8.94 0.93
CA VAL A 26 -12.83 -9.56 1.66
C VAL A 26 -12.42 -10.86 0.99
N ALA A 27 -13.37 -11.66 0.53
CA ALA A 27 -13.10 -12.88 -0.23
C ALA A 27 -12.40 -12.56 -1.55
N LEU A 28 -12.87 -11.53 -2.27
CA LEU A 28 -12.27 -11.08 -3.53
C LEU A 28 -10.80 -10.68 -3.34
N ASP A 29 -10.53 -9.81 -2.38
CA ASP A 29 -9.17 -9.35 -2.07
C ASP A 29 -8.29 -10.52 -1.58
N SER A 30 -8.86 -11.46 -0.83
CA SER A 30 -8.13 -12.62 -0.33
C SER A 30 -7.71 -13.57 -1.45
N VAL A 31 -8.57 -13.80 -2.44
CA VAL A 31 -8.23 -14.58 -3.64
C VAL A 31 -7.11 -13.89 -4.42
N PHE A 32 -7.21 -12.57 -4.63
CA PHE A 32 -6.14 -11.83 -5.31
C PHE A 32 -4.81 -11.91 -4.55
N CYS A 33 -4.84 -11.77 -3.22
CA CYS A 33 -3.65 -11.96 -2.39
C CYS A 33 -3.00 -13.33 -2.63
N ARG A 34 -3.78 -14.40 -2.68
CA ARG A 34 -3.25 -15.74 -2.96
C ARG A 34 -2.64 -15.84 -4.37
N LEU A 35 -3.27 -15.24 -5.39
CA LEU A 35 -2.73 -15.23 -6.75
C LEU A 35 -1.37 -14.52 -6.86
N VAL A 36 -1.08 -13.58 -5.99
CA VAL A 36 0.23 -12.89 -5.93
C VAL A 36 1.14 -13.41 -4.81
N ASN A 37 0.86 -14.60 -4.28
CA ASN A 37 1.62 -15.24 -3.21
C ASN A 37 1.76 -14.36 -1.95
N LEU A 38 0.68 -13.64 -1.60
CA LEU A 38 0.58 -12.83 -0.39
C LEU A 38 -0.38 -13.50 0.60
N ASN A 39 -0.02 -13.53 1.88
CA ASN A 39 -0.96 -13.96 2.91
C ASN A 39 -2.05 -12.88 3.12
N PRO A 40 -3.35 -13.17 2.90
CA PRO A 40 -4.44 -12.22 3.12
C PRO A 40 -4.48 -11.59 4.51
N GLU A 41 -4.00 -12.31 5.53
CA GLU A 41 -3.95 -11.82 6.91
C GLU A 41 -2.87 -10.75 7.17
N LEU A 42 -1.97 -10.51 6.21
CA LEU A 42 -1.04 -9.38 6.25
C LEU A 42 -1.67 -8.07 5.76
N VAL A 43 -2.84 -8.15 5.14
CA VAL A 43 -3.57 -7.01 4.60
C VAL A 43 -4.58 -6.51 5.64
N ALA A 44 -4.34 -5.32 6.19
CA ALA A 44 -5.14 -4.78 7.28
C ALA A 44 -6.64 -4.65 6.93
N THR A 45 -6.97 -4.31 5.69
CA THR A 45 -8.36 -4.22 5.23
C THR A 45 -9.07 -5.57 5.29
N ASN A 46 -8.39 -6.67 4.96
CA ASN A 46 -8.95 -8.02 5.05
C ASN A 46 -9.17 -8.43 6.51
N VAL A 47 -8.17 -8.16 7.38
CA VAL A 47 -8.28 -8.49 8.81
C VAL A 47 -9.46 -7.78 9.44
N TYR A 48 -9.55 -6.46 9.27
CA TYR A 48 -10.65 -5.67 9.83
C TYR A 48 -11.99 -5.96 9.14
N GLY A 49 -11.99 -6.19 7.83
CA GLY A 49 -13.20 -6.60 7.11
C GLY A 49 -13.80 -7.89 7.68
N LYS A 50 -12.95 -8.88 7.98
CA LYS A 50 -13.36 -10.12 8.65
C LYS A 50 -13.86 -9.86 10.09
N GLU A 51 -13.12 -9.06 10.87
CA GLU A 51 -13.53 -8.72 12.25
C GLU A 51 -14.88 -8.01 12.32
N TYR A 52 -15.17 -7.14 11.36
CA TYR A 52 -16.46 -6.45 11.26
C TYR A 52 -17.56 -7.26 10.58
N GLY A 53 -17.30 -8.49 10.18
CA GLY A 53 -18.30 -9.35 9.54
C GLY A 53 -18.71 -8.92 8.14
N ILE A 54 -17.82 -8.18 7.42
CA ILE A 54 -18.07 -7.73 6.04
C ILE A 54 -17.87 -8.89 5.06
N GLY A 55 -16.96 -9.82 5.38
CA GLY A 55 -16.67 -10.97 4.55
C GLY A 55 -15.66 -11.93 5.18
N THR A 56 -15.21 -12.92 4.41
CA THR A 56 -14.27 -13.95 4.86
C THR A 56 -12.94 -13.92 4.12
N CYS A 57 -11.83 -14.19 4.83
CA CYS A 57 -10.52 -14.45 4.23
C CYS A 57 -10.10 -15.93 4.34
N LYS A 58 -11.00 -16.80 4.79
CA LYS A 58 -10.74 -18.24 4.89
C LYS A 58 -10.98 -18.89 3.54
N MET A 59 -9.95 -19.48 2.96
CA MET A 59 -10.04 -20.09 1.62
C MET A 59 -11.03 -21.26 1.58
N GLU A 60 -11.24 -21.95 2.69
CA GLU A 60 -12.20 -23.05 2.82
C GLU A 60 -13.67 -22.60 2.70
N GLU A 61 -13.93 -21.31 2.90
CA GLU A 61 -15.25 -20.70 2.80
C GLU A 61 -15.47 -19.98 1.46
N ILE A 62 -14.47 -20.01 0.54
CA ILE A 62 -14.49 -19.31 -0.75
C ILE A 62 -14.51 -20.32 -1.90
N GLU A 63 -15.52 -20.24 -2.74
CA GLU A 63 -15.59 -21.01 -3.98
C GLU A 63 -15.16 -20.15 -5.17
N LEU A 64 -14.24 -20.67 -5.98
CA LEU A 64 -13.81 -20.04 -7.24
C LEU A 64 -14.60 -20.65 -8.38
N ILE A 65 -15.55 -19.90 -8.93
CA ILE A 65 -16.42 -20.32 -10.01
C ILE A 65 -15.94 -19.73 -11.34
N THR A 66 -15.79 -20.56 -12.33
CA THR A 66 -15.44 -20.17 -13.70
C THR A 66 -16.46 -20.74 -14.69
N GLU A 67 -16.33 -20.41 -15.98
CA GLU A 67 -17.14 -21.00 -17.04
C GLU A 67 -16.93 -22.54 -17.16
N GLU A 68 -15.76 -23.03 -16.73
CA GLU A 68 -15.40 -24.46 -16.77
C GLU A 68 -15.86 -25.22 -15.50
N GLY A 69 -16.34 -24.52 -14.48
CA GLY A 69 -16.77 -25.06 -13.19
C GLY A 69 -16.05 -24.47 -11.99
N VAL A 70 -16.09 -25.18 -10.88
CA VAL A 70 -15.42 -24.79 -9.63
C VAL A 70 -13.95 -25.18 -9.70
N LEU A 71 -13.06 -24.24 -9.38
CA LEU A 71 -11.62 -24.47 -9.30
C LEU A 71 -11.12 -24.43 -7.87
N SER A 72 -10.10 -25.22 -7.57
CA SER A 72 -9.29 -25.06 -6.37
C SER A 72 -8.40 -23.81 -6.45
N MET A 73 -7.91 -23.33 -5.30
CA MET A 73 -6.97 -22.21 -5.26
C MET A 73 -5.62 -22.56 -5.93
N GLU A 74 -5.19 -23.82 -5.82
CA GLU A 74 -3.98 -24.33 -6.47
C GLU A 74 -4.09 -24.29 -7.99
N GLU A 75 -5.22 -24.70 -8.55
CA GLU A 75 -5.48 -24.64 -9.99
C GLU A 75 -5.54 -23.19 -10.46
N ALA A 76 -6.22 -22.32 -9.72
CA ALA A 76 -6.28 -20.89 -10.03
C ALA A 76 -4.88 -20.24 -9.98
N PHE A 77 -4.07 -20.58 -8.98
CA PHE A 77 -2.68 -20.09 -8.89
C PHE A 77 -1.82 -20.62 -10.04
N SER A 78 -1.98 -21.88 -10.42
CA SER A 78 -1.24 -22.46 -11.56
C SER A 78 -1.57 -21.76 -12.88
N ARG A 79 -2.83 -21.31 -13.07
CA ARG A 79 -3.28 -20.65 -14.30
C ARG A 79 -2.94 -19.15 -14.34
N TRP A 80 -3.10 -18.43 -13.23
CA TRP A 80 -3.06 -16.97 -13.16
C TRP A 80 -2.16 -16.41 -12.06
N GLY A 81 -1.50 -17.28 -11.30
CA GLY A 81 -0.63 -16.84 -10.21
C GLY A 81 0.63 -16.14 -10.70
N ASN A 82 1.06 -15.15 -9.94
CA ASN A 82 2.32 -14.45 -10.15
C ASN A 82 3.11 -14.40 -8.83
N PRO A 83 3.98 -15.37 -8.56
CA PRO A 83 4.78 -15.40 -7.32
C PRO A 83 5.80 -14.27 -7.24
N ASP A 84 6.22 -13.73 -8.38
CA ASP A 84 7.22 -12.65 -8.49
C ASP A 84 6.59 -11.25 -8.41
N PHE A 85 5.27 -11.17 -8.23
CA PHE A 85 4.56 -9.90 -8.10
C PHE A 85 5.18 -9.05 -6.98
N ASN A 86 5.55 -7.80 -7.28
CA ASN A 86 6.26 -6.92 -6.37
C ASN A 86 5.32 -6.36 -5.28
N VAL A 87 5.12 -7.14 -4.23
CA VAL A 87 4.33 -6.79 -3.04
C VAL A 87 5.11 -7.12 -1.77
N GLU A 88 4.96 -6.32 -0.74
CA GLU A 88 5.59 -6.59 0.57
C GLU A 88 4.88 -7.78 1.24
N ARG A 89 5.60 -8.89 1.40
CA ARG A 89 5.10 -10.15 1.99
C ARG A 89 5.48 -10.32 3.45
N ASP A 90 6.36 -9.45 3.95
CA ASP A 90 6.80 -9.48 5.34
C ASP A 90 6.19 -8.29 6.09
N PRO A 91 5.50 -8.51 7.23
CA PRO A 91 5.00 -7.42 8.08
C PRO A 91 6.12 -6.51 8.59
N GLY A 92 7.38 -6.94 8.44
CA GLY A 92 8.58 -6.22 8.83
C GLY A 92 8.63 -5.88 10.34
N PHE A 93 9.76 -5.33 10.74
CA PHE A 93 9.98 -4.88 12.12
C PHE A 93 8.96 -3.81 12.59
N HIS A 94 8.39 -3.04 11.65
CA HIS A 94 7.37 -2.03 11.95
C HIS A 94 6.06 -2.60 12.51
N GLY A 95 5.68 -3.82 12.13
CA GLY A 95 4.49 -4.49 12.68
C GLY A 95 4.64 -4.87 14.14
N GLN A 96 5.83 -5.25 14.57
CA GLN A 96 6.10 -5.72 15.92
C GLN A 96 6.43 -4.58 16.91
N LEU A 97 6.97 -3.45 16.43
CA LEU A 97 7.32 -2.29 17.28
C LEU A 97 6.15 -1.35 17.59
N LYS A 98 4.93 -1.64 17.12
CA LYS A 98 3.73 -0.86 17.50
C LYS A 98 3.49 -0.81 19.00
N SER A 99 4.00 -1.77 19.76
CA SER A 99 3.89 -1.81 21.23
C SER A 99 4.81 -0.82 21.97
N ILE A 100 5.79 -0.21 21.28
CA ILE A 100 6.71 0.76 21.91
C ILE A 100 6.39 2.17 21.38
N GLY A 101 5.26 2.72 21.81
CA GLY A 101 4.73 4.02 21.34
C GLY A 101 5.69 5.21 21.44
N PHE A 102 6.68 5.15 22.34
CA PHE A 102 7.70 6.19 22.51
C PHE A 102 8.68 6.30 21.32
N LEU A 103 8.97 5.18 20.62
CA LEU A 103 9.90 5.15 19.47
C LEU A 103 9.19 5.40 18.13
N GLN A 104 7.87 5.43 18.10
CA GLN A 104 7.08 5.59 16.89
C GLN A 104 7.44 6.86 16.08
N PRO A 105 7.65 8.06 16.68
CA PRO A 105 8.02 9.25 15.92
C PRO A 105 9.38 9.15 15.23
N LEU A 106 10.29 8.32 15.73
CA LEU A 106 11.63 8.09 15.17
C LEU A 106 11.60 7.14 13.97
N LEU A 107 10.60 6.26 13.92
CA LEU A 107 10.41 5.25 12.87
C LEU A 107 9.44 5.72 11.79
N ASP A 108 8.73 6.82 12.03
CA ASP A 108 7.67 7.34 11.17
C ASP A 108 8.18 7.70 9.78
N ARG A 109 7.52 7.14 8.77
CA ARG A 109 7.69 7.54 7.37
C ARG A 109 7.05 8.90 7.14
N LYS A 110 7.77 9.84 6.49
CA LYS A 110 7.28 11.20 6.22
C LYS A 110 7.44 11.54 4.75
N PRO A 111 6.44 12.17 4.13
CA PRO A 111 6.60 12.68 2.77
C PRO A 111 7.64 13.79 2.75
N TYR A 112 8.48 13.83 1.72
CA TYR A 112 9.45 14.92 1.52
C TYR A 112 9.54 15.31 0.05
N ILE A 113 10.01 16.53 -0.21
CA ILE A 113 10.06 17.09 -1.56
C ILE A 113 11.48 16.94 -2.11
N LYS A 114 11.60 16.27 -3.25
CA LYS A 114 12.80 16.28 -4.10
C LYS A 114 12.86 17.61 -4.83
N LYS A 115 13.61 18.57 -4.30
CA LYS A 115 13.65 19.95 -4.82
C LYS A 115 14.07 20.05 -6.28
N ALA A 116 14.91 19.12 -6.75
CA ALA A 116 15.37 19.06 -8.13
C ALA A 116 14.23 18.79 -9.12
N ASN A 117 13.29 17.91 -8.73
CA ASN A 117 12.17 17.51 -9.60
C ASN A 117 10.96 18.46 -9.46
N CYS A 118 10.90 19.26 -8.40
CA CYS A 118 9.74 20.08 -8.11
C CYS A 118 9.69 21.33 -8.99
N VAL A 119 8.62 21.49 -9.77
CA VAL A 119 8.38 22.68 -10.61
C VAL A 119 7.61 23.79 -9.89
N GLY A 120 7.10 23.55 -8.68
CA GLY A 120 6.38 24.57 -7.90
C GLY A 120 4.93 24.78 -8.30
N CYS A 121 4.27 23.82 -8.96
CA CYS A 121 2.91 23.94 -9.48
C CYS A 121 1.81 24.11 -8.42
N GLY A 122 2.05 23.75 -7.14
CA GLY A 122 1.10 23.90 -6.04
C GLY A 122 0.01 22.81 -5.92
N ILE A 123 -0.08 21.84 -6.85
CA ILE A 123 -1.09 20.76 -6.83
C ILE A 123 -1.07 20.01 -5.50
N CYS A 124 0.10 19.72 -4.95
CA CYS A 124 0.25 19.05 -3.66
C CYS A 124 -0.36 19.81 -2.48
N VAL A 125 -0.42 21.15 -2.55
CA VAL A 125 -1.09 21.98 -1.54
C VAL A 125 -2.59 21.85 -1.67
N GLN A 126 -3.12 21.85 -2.89
CA GLN A 126 -4.55 21.67 -3.16
C GLN A 126 -5.01 20.25 -2.74
N ALA A 127 -4.20 19.23 -3.05
CA ALA A 127 -4.47 17.83 -2.72
C ALA A 127 -4.46 17.51 -1.21
N CYS A 128 -3.96 18.40 -0.35
CA CYS A 128 -3.97 18.16 1.08
C CYS A 128 -5.41 18.20 1.62
N PRO A 129 -5.94 17.11 2.24
CA PRO A 129 -7.34 17.04 2.65
C PRO A 129 -7.67 17.85 3.91
N LEU A 130 -6.65 18.34 4.62
CA LEU A 130 -6.85 19.06 5.86
C LEU A 130 -7.36 20.48 5.60
N ASP A 131 -8.27 20.99 6.42
CA ASP A 131 -8.74 22.38 6.40
C ASP A 131 -7.56 23.33 6.57
N GLU A 132 -6.77 23.12 7.61
CA GLU A 132 -5.49 23.79 7.78
C GLU A 132 -4.38 22.96 7.14
N LYS A 133 -4.02 23.29 5.92
CA LYS A 133 -3.09 22.54 5.08
C LYS A 133 -1.76 22.26 5.79
N ALA A 134 -1.36 20.98 5.82
CA ALA A 134 -0.04 20.56 6.33
C ALA A 134 1.11 20.86 5.36
N ILE A 135 0.80 21.18 4.10
CA ILE A 135 1.74 21.59 3.07
C ILE A 135 1.32 22.97 2.53
N TYR A 136 2.27 23.86 2.31
CA TYR A 136 2.05 25.24 1.90
C TYR A 136 3.16 25.73 0.97
N MET A 137 2.90 26.77 0.17
CA MET A 137 3.92 27.37 -0.68
C MET A 137 4.81 28.33 0.11
N LYS A 138 6.15 28.20 -0.07
CA LYS A 138 7.16 29.08 0.50
C LYS A 138 8.19 29.40 -0.58
N LYS A 139 8.31 30.68 -0.98
CA LYS A 139 9.24 31.13 -2.03
C LYS A 139 9.13 30.29 -3.31
N GLY A 140 7.91 30.07 -3.80
CA GLY A 140 7.64 29.33 -5.05
C GLY A 140 7.82 27.80 -4.98
N LYS A 141 8.13 27.25 -3.83
CA LYS A 141 8.25 25.79 -3.61
C LYS A 141 7.39 25.34 -2.43
N PRO A 142 6.85 24.12 -2.45
CA PRO A 142 6.09 23.60 -1.32
C PRO A 142 6.99 23.31 -0.11
N ALA A 143 6.42 23.42 1.10
CA ALA A 143 7.06 23.12 2.37
C ALA A 143 6.05 22.47 3.33
N TYR A 144 6.53 21.62 4.23
CA TYR A 144 5.67 20.87 5.18
C TYR A 144 5.67 21.47 6.58
N ARG A 145 4.47 21.48 7.19
CA ARG A 145 4.26 21.57 8.63
C ARG A 145 4.03 20.16 9.18
N TYR A 146 5.08 19.39 9.40
CA TYR A 146 4.97 17.97 9.76
C TYR A 146 4.13 17.69 11.01
N ARG A 147 4.03 18.65 11.94
CA ARG A 147 3.20 18.50 13.14
C ARG A 147 1.71 18.39 12.83
N LYS A 148 1.27 18.92 11.68
CA LYS A 148 -0.12 18.87 11.20
C LYS A 148 -0.36 17.74 10.20
N CYS A 149 0.71 17.15 9.66
CA CYS A 149 0.64 16.16 8.59
C CYS A 149 0.11 14.82 9.15
N ILE A 150 -1.04 14.38 8.64
CA ILE A 150 -1.65 13.08 8.96
C ILE A 150 -1.06 11.90 8.17
N LYS A 151 -0.08 12.17 7.30
CA LYS A 151 0.64 11.16 6.49
C LYS A 151 -0.27 10.36 5.56
N CYS A 152 -1.30 10.99 5.00
CA CYS A 152 -2.21 10.37 4.04
C CYS A 152 -1.60 10.18 2.63
N TYR A 153 -0.47 10.82 2.35
CA TYR A 153 0.29 10.79 1.08
C TYR A 153 -0.46 11.31 -0.16
N CYS A 154 -1.66 11.86 -0.07
CA CYS A 154 -2.38 12.45 -1.20
C CYS A 154 -1.54 13.44 -2.01
N CYS A 155 -0.67 14.21 -1.33
CA CYS A 155 0.26 15.14 -1.98
C CYS A 155 1.33 14.43 -2.83
N GLN A 156 1.72 13.21 -2.50
CA GLN A 156 2.62 12.37 -3.28
C GLN A 156 1.90 11.83 -4.52
N GLU A 157 0.72 11.28 -4.33
CA GLU A 157 -0.07 10.66 -5.39
C GLU A 157 -0.49 11.66 -6.46
N MET A 158 -0.80 12.89 -6.06
CA MET A 158 -1.22 13.94 -6.98
C MET A 158 -0.06 14.74 -7.61
N CYS A 159 1.20 14.39 -7.34
CA CYS A 159 2.35 15.10 -7.88
C CYS A 159 2.70 14.65 -9.31
N PRO A 160 2.44 15.45 -10.37
CA PRO A 160 2.71 15.04 -11.75
C PRO A 160 4.21 14.83 -12.04
N GLU A 161 5.07 15.53 -11.30
CA GLU A 161 6.53 15.46 -11.47
C GLU A 161 7.17 14.36 -10.59
N LYS A 162 6.39 13.55 -9.90
CA LYS A 162 6.89 12.55 -8.93
C LYS A 162 7.94 13.13 -7.96
N ALA A 163 7.78 14.43 -7.64
CA ALA A 163 8.72 15.21 -6.83
C ALA A 163 8.53 15.03 -5.33
N ILE A 164 7.53 14.29 -4.90
CA ILE A 164 7.31 13.95 -3.49
C ILE A 164 7.54 12.46 -3.30
N ASP A 165 8.35 12.14 -2.31
CA ASP A 165 8.71 10.77 -1.97
C ASP A 165 8.59 10.55 -0.46
N VAL A 166 8.66 9.30 0.00
CA VAL A 166 8.55 8.93 1.41
C VAL A 166 9.92 8.67 1.99
N LYS A 167 10.29 9.44 3.02
CA LYS A 167 11.58 9.26 3.69
C LYS A 167 11.42 8.35 4.90
N THR A 168 12.13 7.23 4.88
CA THR A 168 12.36 6.37 6.05
C THR A 168 13.55 6.90 6.84
N THR A 169 13.50 6.91 8.14
CA THR A 169 14.65 7.31 8.97
C THR A 169 15.82 6.33 8.79
N ARG A 170 17.06 6.77 9.06
CA ARG A 170 18.23 5.88 8.97
C ARG A 170 18.10 4.68 9.89
N LEU A 171 17.54 4.87 11.09
CA LEU A 171 17.30 3.80 12.06
C LEU A 171 16.26 2.79 11.55
N ALA A 172 15.16 3.25 10.97
CA ALA A 172 14.17 2.38 10.37
C ALA A 172 14.76 1.55 9.20
N ARG A 173 15.60 2.17 8.35
CA ARG A 173 16.30 1.45 7.26
C ARG A 173 17.29 0.40 7.76
N ILE A 174 17.98 0.66 8.85
CA ILE A 174 18.90 -0.31 9.46
C ILE A 174 18.11 -1.47 10.07
N ALA A 175 17.01 -1.17 10.77
CA ALA A 175 16.13 -2.17 11.33
C ALA A 175 15.53 -3.08 10.25
N ASP A 176 14.98 -2.50 9.16
CA ASP A 176 14.44 -3.24 8.03
C ASP A 176 15.51 -4.12 7.32
N ARG A 177 16.76 -3.65 7.25
CA ARG A 177 17.86 -4.39 6.61
C ARG A 177 18.38 -5.56 7.46
N ASN A 178 18.43 -5.39 8.78
CA ASN A 178 18.87 -6.44 9.71
C ASN A 178 17.80 -7.52 9.93
N TRP A 179 16.56 -7.26 9.57
CA TRP A 179 15.47 -8.22 9.63
C TRP A 179 15.40 -9.14 8.41
N LYS A 180 15.95 -8.72 7.26
CA LYS A 180 16.01 -9.49 6.01
C LYS A 180 17.21 -10.47 5.92
N LEU A 181 17.94 -10.65 7.01
CA LEU A 181 19.01 -11.67 7.18
C LEU A 181 18.53 -12.79 8.08
#